data_afc099a03bcbdd338c2be508735e1aa8
#
_entry.id   afc099a03bcbdd338c2be508735e1aa8
#
_cell.length_a   1.000
_cell.length_b   1.000
_cell.length_c   1.000
_cell.angle_alpha   90.00
_cell.angle_beta   90.00
_cell.angle_gamma   90.00
#
_symmetry.space_group_name_H-M   'P 1'
#
loop_
_entity.id
_entity.type
_entity.pdbx_description
1 polymer ?
#
loop_
_entity_poly.entity_id
_entity_poly.type
_entity_poly.pdbx_seq_one_letter_code
_entity_poly.pdbx_strand_id
1 'polypeptide(L)'
;MKRFLTGCAGFILVAAMAAAAEKPSTAPPPAAPAPVDEEIVRMNRVSQEISARTRLAHESGSPLAELLVLKSLEAEYAGNDFALAVLRMMISQLLPQVGDYAGAHRYADLSDGPGQGMGSPRPALPPLDGYAPESAIQAIARAAGSRQVVMINEAHHVPQHRAFTLQLLGELRKQGFAYFAAETLRQDPGLVRRGYPTRETGWYIQEPLYGDLVRTALRLGYKVVPYEQEEINPGEDLGIREREQARHLVERILKADPKAKILVHAGYGHVAKSVSPMKMMAGYFQEMTGIDPLTINQVVMTEHSAPELEEPLYRQAVDRGVVKEPVVFRNAAGAPWSTSKNYDMAVFHPRSRYEDGRPDWLRMGGLRSPRPLPRAICGPSPSCLVKAYAAGEKTDAIPLDEIIAESGRPAPALMLPRGKFLIRVENAKGKLIGERTISIR
;
A
#
# COMPACT_ATOMS: atom_id res chain seq x y z
N MET A 1 16.26 17.91 19.05
CA MET A 1 16.90 17.09 18.01
C MET A 1 17.19 15.66 18.51
N LYS A 2 16.21 14.96 19.11
CA LYS A 2 16.35 13.57 19.64
C LYS A 2 15.01 12.81 19.66
N ARG A 3 14.20 12.80 18.57
CA ARG A 3 12.90 12.12 18.54
C ARG A 3 12.54 11.47 17.19
N PHE A 4 13.51 10.98 16.41
CA PHE A 4 13.24 10.50 15.03
C PHE A 4 13.51 9.01 14.77
N LEU A 5 13.71 8.18 15.79
CA LEU A 5 14.18 6.81 15.59
C LEU A 5 13.13 5.68 15.77
N THR A 6 11.89 6.00 16.11
CA THR A 6 10.88 4.96 16.46
C THR A 6 9.86 4.66 15.35
N GLY A 7 9.94 5.31 14.20
CA GLY A 7 8.86 5.23 13.19
C GLY A 7 8.92 4.06 12.19
N CYS A 8 10.02 3.36 12.05
CA CYS A 8 10.19 2.39 10.95
C CYS A 8 9.88 0.93 11.30
N ALA A 9 9.94 0.54 12.56
CA ALA A 9 9.86 -0.87 12.94
C ALA A 9 8.45 -1.41 13.21
N GLY A 10 7.45 -0.55 13.32
CA GLY A 10 6.08 -0.97 13.71
C GLY A 10 5.13 -1.31 12.57
N PHE A 11 5.53 -1.16 11.31
CA PHE A 11 4.59 -1.17 10.19
C PHE A 11 4.53 -2.48 9.38
N ILE A 12 5.26 -3.50 9.78
CA ILE A 12 5.58 -4.60 8.87
C ILE A 12 4.68 -5.82 9.05
N LEU A 13 3.60 -5.78 9.83
CA LEU A 13 2.96 -7.04 10.19
C LEU A 13 1.47 -7.13 10.02
N VAL A 14 1.01 -7.83 9.00
CA VAL A 14 -0.29 -8.57 9.02
C VAL A 14 -0.42 -9.59 7.87
N ALA A 15 0.65 -9.99 7.22
CA ALA A 15 0.54 -10.98 6.13
C ALA A 15 0.52 -12.45 6.58
N ALA A 16 0.84 -12.77 7.84
CA ALA A 16 1.21 -14.12 8.23
C ALA A 16 0.27 -14.86 9.19
N MET A 17 -0.97 -14.41 9.46
CA MET A 17 -1.85 -15.15 10.37
C MET A 17 -3.20 -15.49 9.75
N ALA A 18 -3.34 -16.70 9.24
CA ALA A 18 -4.63 -17.30 8.90
C ALA A 18 -4.77 -18.71 9.45
N ALA A 19 -5.79 -18.88 10.28
CA ALA A 19 -6.59 -20.08 10.53
C ALA A 19 -6.06 -21.17 11.45
N ALA A 20 -6.66 -21.21 12.66
CA ALA A 20 -6.96 -22.45 13.37
C ALA A 20 -8.49 -22.58 13.55
N ALA A 21 -9.02 -23.79 13.41
CA ALA A 21 -10.44 -24.11 13.36
C ALA A 21 -11.17 -23.93 14.71
N GLU A 22 -12.41 -23.46 14.68
CA GLU A 22 -13.29 -23.22 15.82
C GLU A 22 -13.84 -24.52 16.46
N LYS A 23 -13.86 -24.55 17.80
CA LYS A 23 -14.77 -25.37 18.62
C LYS A 23 -15.67 -24.45 19.48
N PRO A 24 -16.92 -24.84 19.81
CA PRO A 24 -17.88 -23.95 20.44
C PRO A 24 -17.55 -23.64 21.89
N SER A 25 -17.73 -22.37 22.27
CA SER A 25 -17.36 -21.78 23.55
C SER A 25 -18.55 -21.69 24.52
N THR A 26 -18.33 -22.13 25.73
CA THR A 26 -19.00 -21.64 26.94
C THR A 26 -18.11 -20.55 27.55
N ALA A 27 -18.65 -19.37 27.85
CA ALA A 27 -17.88 -18.19 28.23
C ALA A 27 -17.01 -18.39 29.46
N PRO A 28 -15.73 -18.02 29.43
CA PRO A 28 -14.82 -17.96 30.56
C PRO A 28 -14.52 -16.52 31.01
N PRO A 29 -13.83 -16.34 32.17
CA PRO A 29 -13.45 -15.04 32.71
C PRO A 29 -12.47 -14.27 31.80
N PRO A 30 -12.23 -12.95 32.00
CA PRO A 30 -11.40 -12.15 31.11
C PRO A 30 -10.02 -12.79 30.94
N ALA A 31 -9.71 -13.12 29.71
CA ALA A 31 -8.48 -13.81 29.35
C ALA A 31 -7.25 -12.97 29.72
N ALA A 32 -6.22 -13.64 30.25
CA ALA A 32 -4.88 -13.09 30.33
C ALA A 32 -4.44 -12.56 28.96
N PRO A 33 -3.62 -11.47 28.89
CA PRO A 33 -3.13 -10.96 27.62
C PRO A 33 -2.52 -12.11 26.80
N ALA A 34 -2.90 -12.18 25.53
CA ALA A 34 -2.37 -13.18 24.63
C ALA A 34 -0.83 -13.11 24.65
N PRO A 35 -0.11 -14.25 24.58
CA PRO A 35 1.33 -14.22 24.55
C PRO A 35 1.77 -13.38 23.35
N VAL A 36 2.69 -12.45 23.60
CA VAL A 36 3.34 -11.66 22.54
C VAL A 36 3.94 -12.64 21.53
N ASP A 37 3.56 -12.50 20.27
CA ASP A 37 4.07 -13.38 19.23
C ASP A 37 5.59 -13.17 19.11
N GLU A 38 6.39 -14.17 19.50
CA GLU A 38 7.85 -14.10 19.52
C GLU A 38 8.42 -13.81 18.12
N GLU A 39 7.74 -14.24 17.07
CA GLU A 39 8.12 -13.98 15.69
C GLU A 39 8.00 -12.50 15.35
N ILE A 40 6.96 -11.83 15.82
CA ILE A 40 6.76 -10.38 15.66
C ILE A 40 7.88 -9.59 16.35
N VAL A 41 8.18 -9.95 17.59
CA VAL A 41 9.26 -9.31 18.35
C VAL A 41 10.60 -9.49 17.64
N ARG A 42 10.87 -10.69 17.16
CA ARG A 42 12.08 -11.02 16.41
C ARG A 42 12.17 -10.21 15.12
N MET A 43 11.07 -10.11 14.36
CA MET A 43 11.00 -9.36 13.12
C MET A 43 11.22 -7.86 13.35
N ASN A 44 10.58 -7.28 14.38
CA ASN A 44 10.77 -5.88 14.74
C ASN A 44 12.23 -5.58 15.10
N ARG A 45 12.89 -6.47 15.85
CA ARG A 45 14.30 -6.34 16.20
C ARG A 45 15.20 -6.33 14.97
N VAL A 46 15.00 -7.28 14.04
CA VAL A 46 15.76 -7.35 12.79
C VAL A 46 15.50 -6.12 11.92
N SER A 47 14.26 -5.67 11.81
CA SER A 47 13.91 -4.45 11.06
C SER A 47 14.57 -3.20 11.64
N GLN A 48 14.66 -3.09 12.97
CA GLN A 48 15.36 -1.98 13.64
C GLN A 48 16.86 -2.03 13.37
N GLU A 49 17.48 -3.21 13.41
CA GLU A 49 18.89 -3.40 13.09
C GLU A 49 19.20 -2.96 11.64
N ILE A 50 18.42 -3.43 10.68
CA ILE A 50 18.55 -3.03 9.27
C ILE A 50 18.33 -1.53 9.10
N SER A 51 17.31 -0.95 9.74
CA SER A 51 17.02 0.49 9.70
C SER A 51 18.16 1.34 10.28
N ALA A 52 18.80 0.87 11.33
CA ALA A 52 19.99 1.55 11.89
C ALA A 52 21.14 1.60 10.89
N ARG A 53 21.33 0.55 10.09
CA ARG A 53 22.39 0.46 9.06
C ARG A 53 22.07 1.31 7.82
N THR A 54 20.80 1.49 7.48
CA THR A 54 20.37 2.31 6.35
C THR A 54 20.12 3.77 6.71
N ARG A 55 20.18 4.14 7.98
CA ARG A 55 19.76 5.45 8.51
C ARG A 55 20.34 6.64 7.76
N LEU A 56 21.65 6.67 7.47
CA LEU A 56 22.29 7.79 6.75
C LEU A 56 21.78 7.90 5.30
N ALA A 57 21.55 6.77 4.64
CA ALA A 57 21.00 6.76 3.29
C ALA A 57 19.54 7.23 3.29
N HIS A 58 18.75 6.81 4.27
CA HIS A 58 17.38 7.27 4.46
C HIS A 58 17.31 8.79 4.74
N GLU A 59 18.15 9.30 5.64
CA GLU A 59 18.26 10.73 5.97
C GLU A 59 18.69 11.59 4.77
N SER A 60 19.41 11.01 3.80
CA SER A 60 19.78 11.71 2.56
C SER A 60 18.57 12.11 1.69
N GLY A 61 17.43 11.48 1.91
CA GLY A 61 16.23 11.71 1.12
C GLY A 61 16.22 11.03 -0.25
N SER A 62 17.20 10.18 -0.55
CA SER A 62 17.30 9.44 -1.81
C SER A 62 16.90 7.99 -1.63
N PRO A 63 15.70 7.55 -2.10
CA PRO A 63 15.31 6.14 -2.04
C PRO A 63 16.24 5.24 -2.85
N LEU A 64 16.91 5.75 -3.88
CA LEU A 64 17.94 4.99 -4.60
C LEU A 64 19.16 4.72 -3.72
N ALA A 65 19.62 5.71 -2.95
CA ALA A 65 20.76 5.51 -2.03
C ALA A 65 20.41 4.47 -0.95
N GLU A 66 19.22 4.55 -0.39
CA GLU A 66 18.72 3.59 0.60
C GLU A 66 18.59 2.18 0.02
N LEU A 67 18.03 2.04 -1.18
CA LEU A 67 17.89 0.77 -1.89
C LEU A 67 19.24 0.10 -2.15
N LEU A 68 20.26 0.87 -2.53
CA LEU A 68 21.59 0.33 -2.78
C LEU A 68 22.24 -0.18 -1.49
N VAL A 69 22.05 0.50 -0.36
CA VAL A 69 22.53 0.01 0.94
C VAL A 69 21.78 -1.27 1.33
N LEU A 70 20.44 -1.30 1.26
CA LEU A 70 19.66 -2.51 1.58
C LEU A 70 20.10 -3.71 0.73
N LYS A 71 20.27 -3.53 -0.58
CA LYS A 71 20.73 -4.61 -1.48
C LYS A 71 22.14 -5.09 -1.14
N SER A 72 23.03 -4.22 -0.65
CA SER A 72 24.38 -4.62 -0.23
C SER A 72 24.40 -5.51 1.01
N LEU A 73 23.32 -5.48 1.82
CA LEU A 73 23.19 -6.31 3.02
C LEU A 73 22.78 -7.76 2.72
N GLU A 74 22.26 -8.07 1.51
CA GLU A 74 21.80 -9.42 1.20
C GLU A 74 22.90 -10.48 1.38
N ALA A 75 24.13 -10.18 1.00
CA ALA A 75 25.27 -11.09 1.18
C ALA A 75 25.61 -11.35 2.66
N GLU A 76 25.42 -10.35 3.52
CA GLU A 76 25.69 -10.48 4.96
C GLU A 76 24.63 -11.34 5.66
N TYR A 77 23.37 -11.26 5.19
CA TYR A 77 22.25 -12.03 5.75
C TYR A 77 22.04 -13.40 5.09
N ALA A 78 22.85 -13.76 4.09
CA ALA A 78 22.69 -15.02 3.31
C ALA A 78 22.69 -16.32 4.14
N GLY A 79 23.24 -16.29 5.36
CA GLY A 79 23.22 -17.43 6.30
C GLY A 79 22.09 -17.40 7.33
N ASN A 80 21.17 -16.42 7.24
CA ASN A 80 20.04 -16.26 8.17
C ASN A 80 18.74 -16.00 7.38
N ASP A 81 18.03 -17.07 7.05
CA ASP A 81 16.83 -17.02 6.20
C ASP A 81 15.76 -16.08 6.73
N PHE A 82 15.55 -16.03 8.05
CA PHE A 82 14.58 -15.12 8.66
C PHE A 82 14.98 -13.65 8.48
N ALA A 83 16.22 -13.29 8.80
CA ALA A 83 16.69 -11.92 8.63
C ALA A 83 16.74 -11.50 7.16
N LEU A 84 17.10 -12.43 6.27
CA LEU A 84 17.07 -12.22 4.82
C LEU A 84 15.64 -12.00 4.31
N ALA A 85 14.64 -12.72 4.83
CA ALA A 85 13.23 -12.51 4.52
C ALA A 85 12.77 -11.10 4.94
N VAL A 86 13.10 -10.68 6.16
CA VAL A 86 12.80 -9.31 6.64
C VAL A 86 13.48 -8.26 5.78
N LEU A 87 14.75 -8.43 5.42
CA LEU A 87 15.47 -7.52 4.53
C LEU A 87 14.80 -7.42 3.16
N ARG A 88 14.44 -8.56 2.55
CA ARG A 88 13.75 -8.62 1.25
C ARG A 88 12.38 -7.96 1.28
N MET A 89 11.64 -8.14 2.36
CA MET A 89 10.37 -7.44 2.57
C MET A 89 10.59 -5.91 2.61
N MET A 90 11.60 -5.41 3.32
CA MET A 90 11.92 -3.98 3.32
C MET A 90 12.31 -3.48 1.92
N ILE A 91 13.10 -4.25 1.17
CA ILE A 91 13.44 -3.94 -0.23
C ILE A 91 12.17 -3.91 -1.10
N SER A 92 11.25 -4.86 -0.94
CA SER A 92 10.00 -4.92 -1.72
C SER A 92 9.15 -3.67 -1.55
N GLN A 93 9.12 -3.09 -0.36
CA GLN A 93 8.36 -1.87 -0.05
C GLN A 93 9.07 -0.58 -0.52
N LEU A 94 10.38 -0.60 -0.69
CA LEU A 94 11.14 0.54 -1.19
C LEU A 94 11.19 0.61 -2.73
N LEU A 95 11.20 -0.54 -3.41
CA LEU A 95 11.27 -0.62 -4.88
C LEU A 95 10.18 0.18 -5.60
N PRO A 96 8.91 0.22 -5.13
CA PRO A 96 7.89 1.09 -5.74
C PRO A 96 8.22 2.57 -5.70
N GLN A 97 8.94 3.03 -4.68
CA GLN A 97 9.34 4.45 -4.58
C GLN A 97 10.32 4.85 -5.69
N VAL A 98 11.00 3.89 -6.29
CA VAL A 98 11.92 4.12 -7.41
C VAL A 98 11.39 3.58 -8.75
N GLY A 99 10.10 3.23 -8.80
CA GLY A 99 9.40 2.81 -10.01
C GLY A 99 9.70 1.38 -10.49
N ASP A 100 10.38 0.56 -9.69
CA ASP A 100 10.64 -0.86 -9.99
C ASP A 100 9.54 -1.76 -9.41
N TYR A 101 8.38 -1.78 -10.06
CA TYR A 101 7.22 -2.55 -9.60
C TYR A 101 7.39 -4.07 -9.79
N ALA A 102 8.04 -4.49 -10.89
CA ALA A 102 8.35 -5.91 -11.09
C ALA A 102 9.34 -6.43 -10.05
N GLY A 103 10.34 -5.62 -9.71
CA GLY A 103 11.27 -5.91 -8.62
C GLY A 103 10.55 -6.01 -7.27
N ALA A 104 9.56 -5.15 -7.02
CA ALA A 104 8.77 -5.18 -5.78
C ALA A 104 8.03 -6.51 -5.59
N HIS A 105 7.33 -7.00 -6.62
CA HIS A 105 6.71 -8.34 -6.59
C HIS A 105 7.74 -9.44 -6.34
N ARG A 106 8.86 -9.43 -7.08
CA ARG A 106 9.90 -10.45 -6.92
C ARG A 106 10.48 -10.49 -5.51
N TYR A 107 10.77 -9.33 -4.91
CA TYR A 107 11.32 -9.29 -3.57
C TYR A 107 10.28 -9.64 -2.49
N ALA A 108 9.00 -9.32 -2.69
CA ALA A 108 7.92 -9.76 -1.83
C ALA A 108 7.78 -11.29 -1.86
N ASP A 109 7.75 -11.90 -3.04
CA ASP A 109 7.68 -13.35 -3.18
C ASP A 109 8.91 -14.07 -2.60
N LEU A 110 10.09 -13.46 -2.71
CA LEU A 110 11.32 -13.98 -2.07
C LEU A 110 11.29 -13.87 -0.54
N SER A 111 10.50 -12.94 0.02
CA SER A 111 10.31 -12.83 1.48
C SER A 111 9.30 -13.84 2.01
N ASP A 112 8.24 -14.14 1.23
CA ASP A 112 7.13 -15.01 1.62
C ASP A 112 7.28 -16.46 1.12
N GLY A 113 8.36 -16.78 0.41
CA GLY A 113 8.59 -18.07 -0.24
C GLY A 113 8.70 -19.26 0.71
N PRO A 114 8.52 -20.49 0.21
CA PRO A 114 8.67 -21.72 0.99
C PRO A 114 10.04 -21.77 1.67
N GLY A 115 10.04 -22.03 2.98
CA GLY A 115 11.28 -22.11 3.78
C GLY A 115 11.77 -20.79 4.36
N GLN A 116 11.11 -19.65 4.06
CA GLN A 116 11.48 -18.36 4.63
C GLN A 116 10.82 -18.06 6.00
N GLY A 117 9.95 -18.96 6.48
CA GLY A 117 9.31 -18.85 7.81
C GLY A 117 8.21 -17.80 7.93
N MET A 118 7.88 -17.12 6.84
CA MET A 118 6.87 -16.05 6.83
C MET A 118 5.55 -16.46 6.15
N GLY A 119 5.52 -17.62 5.46
CA GLY A 119 4.32 -18.11 4.75
C GLY A 119 3.51 -19.11 5.60
N SER A 120 2.33 -18.72 6.05
CA SER A 120 1.38 -19.67 6.63
C SER A 120 0.53 -20.35 5.55
N PRO A 121 0.10 -21.61 5.73
CA PRO A 121 -0.86 -22.24 4.82
C PRO A 121 -2.11 -21.37 4.70
N ARG A 122 -2.45 -20.96 3.47
CA ARG A 122 -3.67 -20.20 3.23
C ARG A 122 -4.89 -21.12 3.23
N PRO A 123 -6.01 -20.75 3.87
CA PRO A 123 -7.24 -21.52 3.78
C PRO A 123 -7.74 -21.55 2.34
N ALA A 124 -8.39 -22.66 1.95
CA ALA A 124 -9.00 -22.77 0.64
C ALA A 124 -10.05 -21.67 0.45
N LEU A 125 -10.00 -21.00 -0.69
CA LEU A 125 -10.94 -19.95 -1.03
C LEU A 125 -12.28 -20.53 -1.53
N PRO A 126 -13.40 -19.82 -1.35
CA PRO A 126 -14.67 -20.20 -1.94
C PRO A 126 -14.57 -20.29 -3.48
N PRO A 127 -15.25 -21.24 -4.15
CA PRO A 127 -15.23 -21.31 -5.62
C PRO A 127 -15.92 -20.11 -6.26
N LEU A 128 -15.58 -19.82 -7.53
CA LEU A 128 -16.24 -18.78 -8.35
C LEU A 128 -17.43 -19.30 -9.16
N ASP A 129 -17.86 -20.55 -8.94
CA ASP A 129 -18.97 -21.13 -9.68
C ASP A 129 -20.27 -20.35 -9.45
N GLY A 130 -20.92 -19.97 -10.55
CA GLY A 130 -22.14 -19.15 -10.50
C GLY A 130 -21.91 -17.65 -10.27
N TYR A 131 -20.67 -17.18 -10.29
CA TYR A 131 -20.33 -15.78 -10.21
C TYR A 131 -19.89 -15.23 -11.58
N ALA A 132 -20.28 -13.99 -11.89
CA ALA A 132 -19.89 -13.27 -13.10
C ALA A 132 -19.10 -11.99 -12.72
N PRO A 133 -18.09 -11.61 -13.53
CA PRO A 133 -17.30 -10.39 -13.29
C PRO A 133 -18.10 -9.14 -13.65
N GLU A 134 -17.91 -8.07 -12.86
CA GLU A 134 -18.35 -6.70 -13.18
C GLU A 134 -17.27 -5.70 -12.76
N SER A 135 -17.32 -4.48 -13.32
CA SER A 135 -16.38 -3.41 -12.95
C SER A 135 -16.35 -3.18 -11.44
N ALA A 136 -15.17 -3.31 -10.83
CA ALA A 136 -15.00 -3.16 -9.38
C ALA A 136 -15.37 -1.74 -8.92
N ILE A 137 -15.01 -0.70 -9.69
CA ILE A 137 -15.36 0.71 -9.36
C ILE A 137 -16.89 0.86 -9.27
N GLN A 138 -17.63 0.33 -10.24
CA GLN A 138 -19.10 0.45 -10.27
C GLN A 138 -19.75 -0.38 -9.15
N ALA A 139 -19.28 -1.59 -8.91
CA ALA A 139 -19.80 -2.46 -7.88
C ALA A 139 -19.60 -1.88 -6.48
N ILE A 140 -18.38 -1.39 -6.19
CA ILE A 140 -18.05 -0.76 -4.91
C ILE A 140 -18.86 0.53 -4.72
N ALA A 141 -18.93 1.40 -5.75
CA ALA A 141 -19.71 2.62 -5.70
C ALA A 141 -21.19 2.32 -5.41
N ARG A 142 -21.77 1.31 -6.05
CA ARG A 142 -23.17 0.89 -5.81
C ARG A 142 -23.36 0.37 -4.38
N ALA A 143 -22.46 -0.47 -3.88
CA ALA A 143 -22.52 -0.99 -2.52
C ALA A 143 -22.31 0.09 -1.46
N ALA A 144 -21.45 1.08 -1.73
CA ALA A 144 -21.18 2.22 -0.86
C ALA A 144 -22.37 3.18 -0.68
N GLY A 145 -23.34 3.14 -1.59
CA GLY A 145 -24.54 4.01 -1.54
C GLY A 145 -25.28 3.94 -0.21
N SER A 146 -25.44 2.74 0.34
CA SER A 146 -26.11 2.48 1.62
C SER A 146 -25.16 2.41 2.83
N ARG A 147 -23.85 2.65 2.64
CA ARG A 147 -22.83 2.54 3.69
C ARG A 147 -22.30 3.90 4.11
N GLN A 148 -22.01 4.04 5.39
CA GLN A 148 -21.37 5.22 5.95
C GLN A 148 -19.84 5.12 5.86
N VAL A 149 -19.27 3.91 5.94
CA VAL A 149 -17.82 3.69 5.93
C VAL A 149 -17.48 2.64 4.88
N VAL A 150 -16.47 2.93 4.07
CA VAL A 150 -15.81 2.01 3.15
C VAL A 150 -14.37 1.84 3.62
N MET A 151 -13.93 0.61 3.81
CA MET A 151 -12.56 0.27 4.16
C MET A 151 -11.96 -0.61 3.08
N ILE A 152 -10.85 -0.20 2.50
CA ILE A 152 -10.15 -0.91 1.43
C ILE A 152 -8.69 -1.12 1.80
N ASN A 153 -8.16 -2.32 1.57
CA ASN A 153 -6.77 -2.62 1.88
C ASN A 153 -5.82 -2.48 0.69
N GLU A 154 -4.53 -2.52 1.00
CA GLU A 154 -3.43 -2.62 0.02
C GLU A 154 -2.36 -3.60 0.49
N ALA A 155 -1.59 -4.17 -0.44
CA ALA A 155 -0.26 -4.68 -0.16
C ALA A 155 0.74 -3.55 -0.44
N HIS A 156 1.60 -3.22 0.54
CA HIS A 156 2.44 -2.02 0.47
C HIS A 156 3.42 -1.99 -0.71
N HIS A 157 3.78 -3.16 -1.23
CA HIS A 157 4.63 -3.33 -2.40
C HIS A 157 3.88 -3.29 -3.74
N VAL A 158 2.54 -3.14 -3.73
CA VAL A 158 1.68 -3.18 -4.93
C VAL A 158 0.97 -1.84 -5.16
N PRO A 159 1.61 -0.83 -5.76
CA PRO A 159 0.99 0.47 -6.02
C PRO A 159 -0.24 0.46 -6.94
N GLN A 160 -0.48 -0.63 -7.67
CA GLN A 160 -1.73 -0.83 -8.42
C GLN A 160 -2.96 -0.69 -7.52
N HIS A 161 -2.88 -1.14 -6.26
CA HIS A 161 -3.95 -0.98 -5.26
C HIS A 161 -4.23 0.50 -4.95
N ARG A 162 -3.19 1.33 -4.89
CA ARG A 162 -3.29 2.78 -4.69
C ARG A 162 -3.87 3.48 -5.91
N ALA A 163 -3.45 3.08 -7.12
CA ALA A 163 -3.99 3.57 -8.37
C ALA A 163 -5.50 3.26 -8.50
N PHE A 164 -5.95 2.09 -8.04
CA PHE A 164 -7.35 1.73 -7.99
C PHE A 164 -8.12 2.58 -6.98
N THR A 165 -7.62 2.73 -5.75
CA THR A 165 -8.25 3.56 -4.72
C THR A 165 -8.33 5.03 -5.15
N LEU A 166 -7.30 5.54 -5.87
CA LEU A 166 -7.32 6.89 -6.44
C LEU A 166 -8.49 7.10 -7.41
N GLN A 167 -8.75 6.11 -8.28
CA GLN A 167 -9.88 6.18 -9.22
C GLN A 167 -11.22 6.08 -8.47
N LEU A 168 -11.29 5.29 -7.38
CA LEU A 168 -12.49 5.14 -6.57
C LEU A 168 -12.87 6.41 -5.82
N LEU A 169 -11.90 7.27 -5.43
CA LEU A 169 -12.17 8.52 -4.72
C LEU A 169 -13.23 9.39 -5.41
N GLY A 170 -13.15 9.54 -6.74
CA GLY A 170 -14.07 10.37 -7.51
C GLY A 170 -15.53 9.88 -7.43
N GLU A 171 -15.72 8.56 -7.51
CA GLU A 171 -17.06 7.96 -7.46
C GLU A 171 -17.66 8.03 -6.05
N LEU A 172 -16.85 7.77 -5.03
CA LEU A 172 -17.32 7.90 -3.63
C LEU A 172 -17.60 9.36 -3.25
N ARG A 173 -16.84 10.31 -3.78
CA ARG A 173 -17.08 11.75 -3.54
C ARG A 173 -18.46 12.19 -4.02
N LYS A 174 -18.93 11.70 -5.18
CA LYS A 174 -20.27 11.94 -5.73
C LYS A 174 -21.38 11.45 -4.80
N GLN A 175 -21.07 10.49 -3.92
CA GLN A 175 -22.02 9.90 -2.97
C GLN A 175 -21.91 10.51 -1.56
N GLY A 176 -21.16 11.60 -1.41
CA GLY A 176 -21.04 12.34 -0.16
C GLY A 176 -19.94 11.84 0.77
N PHE A 177 -19.06 10.93 0.33
CA PHE A 177 -17.87 10.60 1.09
C PHE A 177 -16.99 11.85 1.19
N ALA A 178 -16.71 12.29 2.41
CA ALA A 178 -16.06 13.57 2.67
C ALA A 178 -14.77 13.45 3.51
N TYR A 179 -14.50 12.27 4.04
CA TYR A 179 -13.32 11.98 4.83
C TYR A 179 -12.51 10.87 4.17
N PHE A 180 -11.22 11.09 4.06
CA PHE A 180 -10.23 10.10 3.62
C PHE A 180 -9.25 9.88 4.77
N ALA A 181 -9.25 8.68 5.33
CA ALA A 181 -8.35 8.27 6.38
C ALA A 181 -7.36 7.24 5.82
N ALA A 182 -6.07 7.48 6.02
CA ALA A 182 -5.01 6.68 5.41
C ALA A 182 -4.01 6.20 6.46
N GLU A 183 -3.57 4.95 6.33
CA GLU A 183 -2.52 4.37 7.16
C GLU A 183 -1.21 5.14 6.98
N THR A 184 -0.39 5.19 8.02
CA THR A 184 0.88 5.92 8.12
C THR A 184 0.82 7.43 7.94
N LEU A 185 -0.34 7.98 7.65
CA LEU A 185 -0.52 9.42 7.62
C LEU A 185 -0.25 9.99 9.01
N ARG A 186 0.65 10.95 9.08
CA ARG A 186 1.00 11.68 10.31
C ARG A 186 0.24 12.99 10.41
N GLN A 187 0.23 13.57 11.62
CA GLN A 187 -0.22 14.93 11.81
C GLN A 187 0.65 15.89 11.01
N ASP A 188 0.08 16.51 9.98
CA ASP A 188 0.76 17.47 9.11
C ASP A 188 -0.07 18.74 8.97
N PRO A 189 0.11 19.71 9.89
CA PRO A 189 -0.67 20.95 9.87
C PRO A 189 -0.53 21.78 8.58
N GLY A 190 0.54 21.51 7.83
CA GLY A 190 0.80 22.18 6.55
C GLY A 190 0.11 21.55 5.34
N LEU A 191 -0.33 20.30 5.44
CA LEU A 191 -0.82 19.49 4.32
C LEU A 191 -1.93 20.18 3.51
N VAL A 192 -2.99 20.62 4.20
CA VAL A 192 -4.15 21.28 3.55
C VAL A 192 -3.73 22.57 2.86
N ARG A 193 -2.90 23.38 3.51
CA ARG A 193 -2.44 24.67 2.94
C ARG A 193 -1.53 24.46 1.74
N ARG A 194 -0.66 23.44 1.77
CA ARG A 194 0.23 23.14 0.64
C ARG A 194 -0.52 22.48 -0.52
N GLY A 195 -1.52 21.64 -0.22
CA GLY A 195 -2.26 20.84 -1.20
C GLY A 195 -1.51 19.61 -1.69
N TYR A 196 -0.36 19.28 -1.11
CA TYR A 196 0.46 18.12 -1.47
C TYR A 196 1.20 17.55 -0.25
N PRO A 197 1.48 16.23 -0.21
CA PRO A 197 2.25 15.60 0.84
C PRO A 197 3.76 15.80 0.64
N THR A 198 4.49 15.77 1.77
CA THR A 198 5.94 15.72 1.83
C THR A 198 6.39 14.41 2.47
N ARG A 199 7.70 14.17 2.55
CA ARG A 199 8.23 12.98 3.24
C ARG A 199 7.81 12.88 4.71
N GLU A 200 7.55 14.02 5.35
CA GLU A 200 7.10 14.10 6.75
C GLU A 200 5.63 13.70 6.92
N THR A 201 4.85 13.71 5.83
CA THR A 201 3.40 13.41 5.86
C THR A 201 3.11 11.94 6.21
N GLY A 202 4.02 11.01 5.90
CA GLY A 202 3.89 9.61 6.28
C GLY A 202 4.87 8.71 5.54
N TRP A 203 5.09 7.49 6.07
CA TRP A 203 6.08 6.57 5.52
C TRP A 203 5.67 6.03 4.13
N TYR A 204 4.54 5.33 4.03
CA TYR A 204 4.09 4.77 2.74
C TYR A 204 3.67 5.85 1.74
N ILE A 205 3.35 7.07 2.24
CA ILE A 205 2.98 8.22 1.41
C ILE A 205 4.17 8.72 0.57
N GLN A 206 5.41 8.30 0.89
CA GLN A 206 6.59 8.63 0.09
C GLN A 206 6.60 7.95 -1.29
N GLU A 207 5.79 6.91 -1.50
CA GLU A 207 5.59 6.31 -2.81
C GLU A 207 4.73 7.23 -3.69
N PRO A 208 5.12 7.49 -4.95
CA PRO A 208 4.50 8.48 -5.82
C PRO A 208 2.98 8.38 -5.98
N LEU A 209 2.43 7.15 -6.11
CA LEU A 209 0.98 6.98 -6.25
C LEU A 209 0.23 7.18 -4.94
N TYR A 210 0.84 6.84 -3.81
CA TYR A 210 0.23 7.18 -2.52
C TYR A 210 0.24 8.70 -2.30
N GLY A 211 1.34 9.36 -2.63
CA GLY A 211 1.40 10.82 -2.63
C GLY A 211 0.32 11.44 -3.53
N ASP A 212 0.09 10.89 -4.72
CA ASP A 212 -0.96 11.36 -5.63
C ASP A 212 -2.38 11.02 -5.15
N LEU A 213 -2.58 9.90 -4.45
CA LEU A 213 -3.82 9.54 -3.78
C LEU A 213 -4.21 10.61 -2.74
N VAL A 214 -3.25 11.03 -1.90
CA VAL A 214 -3.46 12.12 -0.92
C VAL A 214 -3.75 13.46 -1.62
N ARG A 215 -2.99 13.83 -2.67
CA ARG A 215 -3.26 15.05 -3.47
C ARG A 215 -4.65 15.03 -4.07
N THR A 216 -5.04 13.88 -4.63
CA THR A 216 -6.35 13.72 -5.28
C THR A 216 -7.47 13.82 -4.26
N ALA A 217 -7.32 13.24 -3.07
CA ALA A 217 -8.28 13.40 -1.98
C ALA A 217 -8.45 14.88 -1.60
N LEU A 218 -7.35 15.62 -1.40
CA LEU A 218 -7.39 17.05 -1.11
C LEU A 218 -8.07 17.85 -2.23
N ARG A 219 -7.71 17.60 -3.49
CA ARG A 219 -8.28 18.30 -4.66
C ARG A 219 -9.78 18.05 -4.82
N LEU A 220 -10.25 16.86 -4.47
CA LEU A 220 -11.67 16.49 -4.47
C LEU A 220 -12.41 17.02 -3.23
N GLY A 221 -11.74 17.69 -2.31
CA GLY A 221 -12.33 18.27 -1.10
C GLY A 221 -12.61 17.28 0.02
N TYR A 222 -11.87 16.18 0.06
CA TYR A 222 -11.85 15.30 1.24
C TYR A 222 -11.09 15.96 2.38
N LYS A 223 -11.60 15.77 3.60
CA LYS A 223 -10.82 15.98 4.82
C LYS A 223 -9.92 14.78 5.00
N VAL A 224 -8.61 15.00 4.90
CA VAL A 224 -7.61 13.94 5.06
C VAL A 224 -7.27 13.81 6.54
N VAL A 225 -7.46 12.61 7.11
CA VAL A 225 -7.39 12.37 8.55
C VAL A 225 -6.39 11.27 8.86
N PRO A 226 -5.35 11.55 9.66
CA PRO A 226 -4.48 10.51 10.21
C PRO A 226 -5.23 9.71 11.27
N TYR A 227 -5.07 8.38 11.27
CA TYR A 227 -5.67 7.52 12.27
C TYR A 227 -4.66 6.57 12.92
N GLU A 228 -3.42 6.56 12.43
CA GLU A 228 -2.38 5.69 12.96
C GLU A 228 -2.06 6.00 14.42
N GLN A 229 -1.60 4.99 15.13
CA GLN A 229 -1.01 5.15 16.45
C GLN A 229 0.37 5.79 16.29
N GLU A 230 0.61 6.89 17.00
CA GLU A 230 1.85 7.68 16.85
C GLU A 230 3.07 7.03 17.50
N GLU A 231 2.86 6.28 18.57
CA GLU A 231 3.91 5.56 19.31
C GLU A 231 3.52 4.08 19.44
N ILE A 232 4.34 3.21 18.83
CA ILE A 232 4.22 1.77 19.00
C ILE A 232 5.37 1.34 19.90
N ASN A 233 5.04 0.79 21.06
CA ASN A 233 6.05 0.27 21.96
C ASN A 233 6.54 -1.10 21.49
N PRO A 234 7.85 -1.36 21.51
CA PRO A 234 8.38 -2.69 21.21
C PRO A 234 7.74 -3.73 22.15
N GLY A 235 7.15 -4.77 21.58
CA GLY A 235 6.47 -5.83 22.32
C GLY A 235 5.02 -5.52 22.71
N GLU A 236 4.43 -4.42 22.24
CA GLU A 236 3.01 -4.13 22.39
C GLU A 236 2.16 -5.15 21.61
N ASP A 237 1.05 -5.59 22.22
CA ASP A 237 0.09 -6.48 21.58
C ASP A 237 -0.50 -5.81 20.32
N LEU A 238 -0.46 -6.50 19.19
CA LEU A 238 -1.02 -6.01 17.92
C LEU A 238 -2.49 -5.64 18.04
N GLY A 239 -3.27 -6.33 18.87
CA GLY A 239 -4.67 -6.00 19.13
C GLY A 239 -4.84 -4.60 19.72
N ILE A 240 -3.85 -4.09 20.45
CA ILE A 240 -3.85 -2.71 20.97
C ILE A 240 -3.78 -1.73 19.80
N ARG A 241 -2.84 -1.92 18.86
CA ARG A 241 -2.72 -1.08 17.65
C ARG A 241 -4.01 -1.05 16.84
N GLU A 242 -4.60 -2.21 16.56
CA GLU A 242 -5.86 -2.33 15.83
C GLU A 242 -7.00 -1.56 16.50
N ARG A 243 -7.10 -1.68 17.84
CA ARG A 243 -8.10 -1.00 18.65
C ARG A 243 -7.88 0.52 18.66
N GLU A 244 -6.63 0.97 18.79
CA GLU A 244 -6.29 2.40 18.82
C GLU A 244 -6.55 3.06 17.46
N GLN A 245 -6.23 2.39 16.34
CA GLN A 245 -6.58 2.87 15.01
C GLN A 245 -8.10 3.06 14.86
N ALA A 246 -8.90 2.08 15.30
CA ALA A 246 -10.37 2.19 15.29
C ALA A 246 -10.85 3.35 16.19
N ARG A 247 -10.29 3.49 17.39
CA ARG A 247 -10.59 4.59 18.32
C ARG A 247 -10.28 5.95 17.71
N HIS A 248 -9.15 6.09 17.02
CA HIS A 248 -8.78 7.35 16.36
C HIS A 248 -9.76 7.72 15.23
N LEU A 249 -10.26 6.77 14.46
CA LEU A 249 -11.31 7.04 13.46
C LEU A 249 -12.56 7.60 14.13
N VAL A 250 -12.99 7.01 15.26
CA VAL A 250 -14.14 7.48 16.01
C VAL A 250 -13.90 8.88 16.58
N GLU A 251 -12.77 9.09 17.24
CA GLU A 251 -12.48 10.34 17.95
C GLU A 251 -12.21 11.52 17.00
N ARG A 252 -11.45 11.27 15.93
CA ARG A 252 -11.03 12.34 15.01
C ARG A 252 -12.09 12.68 13.96
N ILE A 253 -13.06 11.77 13.70
CA ILE A 253 -14.09 11.97 12.70
C ILE A 253 -15.49 11.93 13.30
N LEU A 254 -15.93 10.78 13.84
CA LEU A 254 -17.32 10.55 14.20
C LEU A 254 -17.79 11.36 15.40
N LYS A 255 -16.90 11.72 16.36
CA LYS A 255 -17.28 12.60 17.49
C LYS A 255 -17.69 14.01 17.00
N ALA A 256 -17.03 14.51 15.94
CA ALA A 256 -17.34 15.83 15.37
C ALA A 256 -18.43 15.77 14.29
N ASP A 257 -18.51 14.66 13.56
CA ASP A 257 -19.48 14.46 12.47
C ASP A 257 -20.02 13.02 12.51
N PRO A 258 -21.06 12.74 13.33
CA PRO A 258 -21.60 11.38 13.49
C PRO A 258 -22.17 10.76 12.21
N LYS A 259 -22.46 11.58 11.19
CA LYS A 259 -22.98 11.14 9.87
C LYS A 259 -21.91 11.15 8.79
N ALA A 260 -20.63 11.35 9.15
CA ALA A 260 -19.52 11.38 8.21
C ALA A 260 -19.50 10.13 7.34
N LYS A 261 -19.41 10.32 6.01
CA LYS A 261 -19.06 9.23 5.09
C LYS A 261 -17.56 9.18 4.91
N ILE A 262 -16.95 8.02 5.24
CA ILE A 262 -15.51 7.85 5.40
C ILE A 262 -14.99 6.78 4.45
N LEU A 263 -13.95 7.09 3.67
CA LEU A 263 -13.10 6.11 3.00
C LEU A 263 -11.84 5.90 3.84
N VAL A 264 -11.59 4.66 4.26
CA VAL A 264 -10.36 4.25 4.98
C VAL A 264 -9.51 3.43 4.01
N HIS A 265 -8.23 3.79 3.89
CA HIS A 265 -7.22 3.04 3.14
C HIS A 265 -6.15 2.53 4.10
N ALA A 266 -5.96 1.20 4.14
CA ALA A 266 -5.09 0.54 5.11
C ALA A 266 -4.33 -0.63 4.47
N GLY A 267 -3.23 -1.07 5.09
CA GLY A 267 -2.50 -2.24 4.64
C GLY A 267 -3.17 -3.56 5.01
N TYR A 268 -2.96 -4.56 4.20
CA TYR A 268 -3.21 -5.99 4.46
C TYR A 268 -4.50 -6.30 5.23
N GLY A 269 -4.38 -6.82 6.47
CA GLY A 269 -5.50 -7.36 7.25
C GLY A 269 -6.30 -6.33 8.06
N HIS A 270 -5.85 -5.07 8.19
CA HIS A 270 -6.50 -4.07 9.05
C HIS A 270 -7.99 -3.86 8.74
N VAL A 271 -8.39 -4.02 7.48
CA VAL A 271 -9.79 -3.86 7.07
C VAL A 271 -10.62 -5.15 7.17
N ALA A 272 -10.02 -6.28 7.55
CA ALA A 272 -10.78 -7.47 7.91
C ALA A 272 -11.55 -7.23 9.22
N LYS A 273 -12.76 -7.81 9.34
CA LYS A 273 -13.51 -7.72 10.61
C LYS A 273 -12.83 -8.54 11.72
N SER A 274 -12.20 -9.66 11.33
CA SER A 274 -11.32 -10.44 12.21
C SER A 274 -10.30 -11.26 11.39
N VAL A 275 -9.20 -11.58 12.02
CA VAL A 275 -8.24 -12.61 11.57
C VAL A 275 -8.00 -13.47 12.81
N SER A 276 -8.63 -14.65 12.85
CA SER A 276 -8.65 -15.50 14.05
C SER A 276 -7.22 -15.85 14.54
N PRO A 277 -6.94 -15.72 15.84
CA PRO A 277 -7.88 -15.38 16.93
C PRO A 277 -8.10 -13.86 17.14
N MET A 278 -7.50 -12.99 16.34
CA MET A 278 -7.40 -11.55 16.56
C MET A 278 -8.53 -10.78 15.90
N LYS A 279 -9.09 -9.78 16.60
CA LYS A 279 -9.98 -8.79 16.02
C LYS A 279 -9.14 -7.69 15.37
N MET A 280 -9.52 -7.26 14.15
CA MET A 280 -8.82 -6.25 13.40
C MET A 280 -9.49 -4.88 13.52
N MET A 281 -8.87 -3.83 13.00
CA MET A 281 -9.37 -2.44 13.09
C MET A 281 -10.83 -2.31 12.66
N ALA A 282 -11.23 -2.91 11.53
CA ALA A 282 -12.62 -2.85 11.08
C ALA A 282 -13.60 -3.51 12.07
N GLY A 283 -13.21 -4.61 12.71
CA GLY A 283 -14.01 -5.27 13.74
C GLY A 283 -14.13 -4.45 15.03
N TYR A 284 -13.03 -3.83 15.49
CA TYR A 284 -13.07 -2.90 16.63
C TYR A 284 -13.91 -1.65 16.32
N PHE A 285 -13.79 -1.11 15.10
CA PHE A 285 -14.61 0.02 14.67
C PHE A 285 -16.10 -0.31 14.70
N GLN A 286 -16.50 -1.48 14.16
CA GLN A 286 -17.89 -1.95 14.20
C GLN A 286 -18.40 -2.12 15.65
N GLU A 287 -17.59 -2.70 16.53
CA GLU A 287 -17.92 -2.86 17.94
C GLU A 287 -18.13 -1.52 18.66
N MET A 288 -17.24 -0.56 18.43
CA MET A 288 -17.29 0.75 19.09
C MET A 288 -18.46 1.63 18.62
N THR A 289 -18.89 1.46 17.36
CA THR A 289 -19.82 2.41 16.72
C THR A 289 -21.17 1.83 16.37
N GLY A 290 -21.29 0.50 16.26
CA GLY A 290 -22.44 -0.18 15.65
C GLY A 290 -22.53 -0.01 14.14
N ILE A 291 -21.62 0.74 13.49
CA ILE A 291 -21.58 0.94 12.04
C ILE A 291 -20.86 -0.24 11.40
N ASP A 292 -21.55 -0.95 10.49
CA ASP A 292 -20.95 -2.02 9.70
C ASP A 292 -20.22 -1.43 8.48
N PRO A 293 -18.87 -1.42 8.44
CA PRO A 293 -18.14 -0.90 7.30
C PRO A 293 -18.25 -1.84 6.10
N LEU A 294 -18.28 -1.29 4.89
CA LEU A 294 -18.06 -2.06 3.66
C LEU A 294 -16.57 -2.36 3.54
N THR A 295 -16.18 -3.62 3.71
CA THR A 295 -14.79 -4.06 3.74
C THR A 295 -14.38 -4.72 2.42
N ILE A 296 -13.30 -4.25 1.80
CA ILE A 296 -12.87 -4.62 0.46
C ILE A 296 -11.45 -5.16 0.50
N ASN A 297 -11.28 -6.42 0.05
CA ASN A 297 -9.96 -7.04 -0.08
C ASN A 297 -9.48 -6.95 -1.52
N GLN A 298 -8.33 -6.30 -1.74
CA GLN A 298 -7.66 -6.30 -3.04
C GLN A 298 -6.25 -6.93 -3.00
N VAL A 299 -5.84 -7.46 -1.85
CA VAL A 299 -4.49 -7.99 -1.65
C VAL A 299 -4.33 -9.41 -2.17
N VAL A 300 -5.37 -10.25 -2.04
CA VAL A 300 -5.26 -11.69 -2.34
C VAL A 300 -5.38 -11.97 -3.85
N MET A 301 -6.26 -11.24 -4.55
CA MET A 301 -6.54 -11.45 -5.96
C MET A 301 -5.75 -10.49 -6.86
N THR A 302 -4.43 -10.61 -6.78
CA THR A 302 -3.45 -9.78 -7.50
C THR A 302 -2.34 -10.65 -8.07
N GLU A 303 -1.55 -10.07 -9.00
CA GLU A 303 -0.41 -10.75 -9.59
C GLU A 303 0.74 -10.94 -8.59
N HIS A 304 1.57 -11.92 -8.83
CA HIS A 304 2.86 -12.16 -8.22
C HIS A 304 3.98 -12.06 -9.26
N SER A 305 5.24 -12.24 -8.86
CA SER A 305 6.37 -12.20 -9.80
C SER A 305 6.40 -13.36 -10.81
N ALA A 306 5.66 -14.42 -10.52
CA ALA A 306 5.48 -15.57 -11.41
C ALA A 306 4.08 -16.18 -11.21
N PRO A 307 3.45 -16.71 -12.29
CA PRO A 307 2.10 -17.28 -12.21
C PRO A 307 1.95 -18.42 -11.19
N GLU A 308 3.03 -19.17 -10.94
CA GLU A 308 3.03 -20.31 -10.02
C GLU A 308 2.85 -19.86 -8.56
N LEU A 309 3.18 -18.61 -8.24
CA LEU A 309 3.08 -18.03 -6.91
C LEU A 309 1.73 -17.34 -6.67
N GLU A 310 0.96 -17.13 -7.76
CA GLU A 310 -0.37 -16.54 -7.68
C GLU A 310 -1.39 -17.50 -7.04
N GLU A 311 -2.39 -16.91 -6.39
CA GLU A 311 -3.55 -17.66 -5.91
C GLU A 311 -4.19 -18.45 -7.07
N PRO A 312 -4.39 -19.78 -6.96
CA PRO A 312 -4.88 -20.59 -8.08
C PRO A 312 -6.19 -20.09 -8.69
N LEU A 313 -7.11 -19.58 -7.87
CA LEU A 313 -8.39 -19.04 -8.32
C LEU A 313 -8.21 -17.75 -9.10
N TYR A 314 -7.29 -16.88 -8.66
CA TYR A 314 -6.92 -15.66 -9.39
C TYR A 314 -6.34 -16.01 -10.76
N ARG A 315 -5.36 -16.90 -10.79
CA ARG A 315 -4.72 -17.37 -12.04
C ARG A 315 -5.77 -17.90 -13.02
N GLN A 316 -6.68 -18.77 -12.53
CA GLN A 316 -7.76 -19.32 -13.37
C GLN A 316 -8.65 -18.22 -13.96
N ALA A 317 -9.02 -17.20 -13.18
CA ALA A 317 -9.87 -16.10 -13.65
C ALA A 317 -9.15 -15.24 -14.70
N VAL A 318 -7.88 -14.90 -14.47
CA VAL A 318 -7.08 -14.10 -15.42
C VAL A 318 -6.79 -14.87 -16.70
N ASP A 319 -6.42 -16.15 -16.63
CA ASP A 319 -6.11 -16.98 -17.80
C ASP A 319 -7.36 -17.24 -18.68
N ARG A 320 -8.56 -17.24 -18.10
CA ARG A 320 -9.83 -17.23 -18.87
C ARG A 320 -10.11 -15.89 -19.56
N GLY A 321 -9.31 -14.86 -19.35
CA GLY A 321 -9.46 -13.54 -19.97
C GLY A 321 -10.65 -12.73 -19.48
N VAL A 322 -11.20 -13.06 -18.31
CA VAL A 322 -12.35 -12.33 -17.74
C VAL A 322 -11.95 -11.16 -16.85
N VAL A 323 -10.67 -11.07 -16.44
CA VAL A 323 -10.10 -9.98 -15.64
C VAL A 323 -9.29 -9.05 -16.57
N LYS A 324 -9.98 -8.16 -17.30
CA LYS A 324 -9.35 -7.17 -18.22
C LYS A 324 -9.16 -5.80 -17.60
N GLU A 325 -9.90 -5.52 -16.56
CA GLU A 325 -9.85 -4.36 -15.68
C GLU A 325 -10.06 -4.84 -14.24
N PRO A 326 -9.90 -4.02 -13.21
CA PRO A 326 -10.25 -4.41 -11.85
C PRO A 326 -11.73 -4.81 -11.78
N VAL A 327 -12.02 -6.07 -11.39
CA VAL A 327 -13.38 -6.62 -11.31
C VAL A 327 -13.68 -7.17 -9.93
N VAL A 328 -14.95 -7.18 -9.58
CA VAL A 328 -15.52 -8.01 -8.53
C VAL A 328 -16.42 -9.06 -9.16
N PHE A 329 -16.54 -10.21 -8.52
CA PHE A 329 -17.44 -11.27 -8.98
C PHE A 329 -18.73 -11.24 -8.19
N ARG A 330 -19.88 -11.37 -8.87
CA ARG A 330 -21.22 -11.39 -8.25
C ARG A 330 -22.03 -12.58 -8.74
N ASN A 331 -22.79 -13.19 -7.84
CA ASN A 331 -23.72 -14.27 -8.22
C ASN A 331 -25.05 -13.71 -8.75
N ALA A 332 -25.94 -14.60 -9.23
CA ALA A 332 -27.24 -14.23 -9.77
C ALA A 332 -28.15 -13.51 -8.77
N ALA A 333 -27.98 -13.73 -7.46
CA ALA A 333 -28.69 -13.00 -6.41
C ALA A 333 -28.08 -11.62 -6.12
N GLY A 334 -27.01 -11.25 -6.82
CA GLY A 334 -26.33 -9.97 -6.66
C GLY A 334 -25.35 -9.92 -5.46
N ALA A 335 -25.08 -11.03 -4.78
CA ALA A 335 -24.12 -11.07 -3.69
C ALA A 335 -22.68 -11.08 -4.24
N PRO A 336 -21.78 -10.23 -3.71
CA PRO A 336 -20.38 -10.23 -4.12
C PRO A 336 -19.65 -11.47 -3.60
N TRP A 337 -18.66 -11.92 -4.37
CA TRP A 337 -17.70 -12.91 -3.92
C TRP A 337 -16.66 -12.25 -3.01
N SER A 338 -16.22 -13.00 -2.00
CA SER A 338 -15.19 -12.57 -1.08
C SER A 338 -14.23 -13.69 -0.73
N THR A 339 -13.02 -13.35 -0.32
CA THR A 339 -11.98 -14.30 0.11
C THR A 339 -12.32 -15.01 1.42
N SER A 340 -13.15 -14.39 2.25
CA SER A 340 -13.64 -14.95 3.52
C SER A 340 -14.86 -14.16 4.04
N LYS A 341 -15.52 -14.67 5.08
CA LYS A 341 -16.61 -13.98 5.78
C LYS A 341 -16.19 -12.65 6.45
N ASN A 342 -14.89 -12.38 6.55
CA ASN A 342 -14.35 -11.20 7.21
C ASN A 342 -14.21 -9.99 6.28
N TYR A 343 -14.51 -10.17 4.99
CA TYR A 343 -14.59 -9.11 3.99
C TYR A 343 -15.91 -9.19 3.26
N ASP A 344 -16.43 -8.05 2.82
CA ASP A 344 -17.68 -8.00 2.06
C ASP A 344 -17.48 -8.32 0.58
N MET A 345 -16.32 -7.98 0.01
CA MET A 345 -15.97 -8.30 -1.38
C MET A 345 -14.46 -8.34 -1.62
N ALA A 346 -14.07 -8.97 -2.74
CA ALA A 346 -12.69 -8.96 -3.21
C ALA A 346 -12.58 -8.39 -4.62
N VAL A 347 -11.54 -7.60 -4.85
CA VAL A 347 -11.18 -7.06 -6.17
C VAL A 347 -10.12 -7.97 -6.78
N PHE A 348 -10.34 -8.38 -8.04
CA PHE A 348 -9.38 -9.07 -8.87
C PHE A 348 -8.72 -8.03 -9.78
N HIS A 349 -7.42 -7.87 -9.65
CA HIS A 349 -6.65 -6.96 -10.49
C HIS A 349 -6.14 -7.69 -11.74
N PRO A 350 -6.15 -7.06 -12.94
CA PRO A 350 -5.50 -7.66 -14.10
C PRO A 350 -3.98 -7.72 -13.88
N ARG A 351 -3.33 -8.73 -14.50
CA ARG A 351 -1.86 -8.74 -14.56
C ARG A 351 -1.34 -7.53 -15.32
N SER A 352 -0.22 -7.00 -14.87
CA SER A 352 0.46 -5.87 -15.51
C SER A 352 0.99 -6.24 -16.89
N ARG A 353 0.74 -5.37 -17.88
CA ARG A 353 1.43 -5.40 -19.17
C ARG A 353 2.42 -4.26 -19.20
N TYR A 354 3.67 -4.58 -19.54
CA TYR A 354 4.73 -3.58 -19.52
C TYR A 354 4.93 -2.98 -20.91
N GLU A 355 4.83 -1.65 -21.00
CA GLU A 355 5.13 -0.83 -22.18
C GLU A 355 6.13 0.26 -21.77
N ASP A 356 7.19 0.46 -22.54
CA ASP A 356 8.26 1.41 -22.23
C ASP A 356 8.83 1.27 -20.80
N GLY A 357 8.93 0.02 -20.31
CA GLY A 357 9.41 -0.32 -18.98
C GLY A 357 8.43 0.02 -17.84
N ARG A 358 7.17 0.35 -18.15
CA ARG A 358 6.14 0.75 -17.18
C ARG A 358 4.89 -0.13 -17.31
N PRO A 359 4.25 -0.51 -16.20
CA PRO A 359 2.99 -1.26 -16.25
C PRO A 359 1.84 -0.38 -16.75
N ASP A 360 0.95 -0.99 -17.53
CA ASP A 360 -0.15 -0.32 -18.23
C ASP A 360 -1.20 0.31 -17.28
N TRP A 361 -1.41 -0.26 -16.11
CA TRP A 361 -2.34 0.30 -15.11
C TRP A 361 -1.95 1.70 -14.62
N LEU A 362 -0.67 2.13 -14.77
CA LEU A 362 -0.25 3.51 -14.51
C LEU A 362 -0.97 4.54 -15.40
N ARG A 363 -1.54 4.11 -16.52
CA ARG A 363 -2.35 4.99 -17.37
C ARG A 363 -3.65 5.42 -16.70
N MET A 364 -4.15 4.65 -15.69
CA MET A 364 -5.36 4.95 -14.91
C MET A 364 -6.54 5.42 -15.79
N GLY A 365 -6.88 4.61 -16.83
CA GLY A 365 -7.95 4.97 -17.75
C GLY A 365 -7.66 6.19 -18.66
N GLY A 366 -6.37 6.52 -18.88
CA GLY A 366 -5.97 7.66 -19.72
C GLY A 366 -5.68 8.95 -18.92
N LEU A 367 -5.75 8.92 -17.61
CA LEU A 367 -5.39 10.07 -16.76
C LEU A 367 -3.90 10.39 -16.82
N ARG A 368 -3.04 9.40 -17.10
CA ARG A 368 -1.60 9.56 -17.27
C ARG A 368 -1.15 9.01 -18.63
N SER A 369 -0.10 9.58 -19.16
CA SER A 369 0.51 9.17 -20.44
C SER A 369 2.02 9.04 -20.31
N PRO A 370 2.65 8.10 -21.08
CA PRO A 370 4.08 7.89 -21.04
C PRO A 370 4.83 9.11 -21.61
N ARG A 371 5.95 9.45 -20.96
CA ARG A 371 6.88 10.50 -21.38
C ARG A 371 8.28 9.90 -21.47
N PRO A 372 8.72 9.55 -22.69
CA PRO A 372 10.04 8.98 -22.91
C PRO A 372 11.15 9.90 -22.39
N LEU A 373 12.18 9.31 -21.87
CA LEU A 373 13.38 10.00 -21.40
C LEU A 373 14.55 9.80 -22.38
N PRO A 374 15.48 10.77 -22.45
CA PRO A 374 16.71 10.60 -23.23
C PRO A 374 17.54 9.42 -22.72
N ARG A 375 18.16 8.65 -23.61
CA ARG A 375 19.06 7.53 -23.23
C ARG A 375 20.21 7.96 -22.32
N ALA A 376 20.72 9.18 -22.49
CA ALA A 376 21.82 9.74 -21.72
C ALA A 376 21.36 10.53 -20.49
N ILE A 377 20.14 10.26 -19.96
CA ILE A 377 19.55 11.04 -18.86
C ILE A 377 20.43 11.05 -17.61
N CYS A 378 21.15 9.97 -17.33
CA CYS A 378 22.04 9.85 -16.18
C CYS A 378 23.43 10.50 -16.36
N GLY A 379 23.73 11.03 -17.58
CA GLY A 379 25.08 11.55 -17.89
C GLY A 379 26.15 10.51 -17.63
N PRO A 380 27.24 10.84 -16.92
CA PRO A 380 28.33 9.90 -16.62
C PRO A 380 28.02 8.93 -15.46
N SER A 381 26.88 9.08 -14.76
CA SER A 381 26.51 8.21 -13.65
C SER A 381 26.01 6.85 -14.17
N PRO A 382 26.42 5.72 -13.57
CA PRO A 382 25.97 4.39 -14.00
C PRO A 382 24.46 4.19 -13.80
N SER A 383 23.88 4.85 -12.81
CA SER A 383 22.44 4.90 -12.57
C SER A 383 22.05 6.26 -12.01
N CYS A 384 20.78 6.62 -12.16
CA CYS A 384 20.23 7.85 -11.62
C CYS A 384 18.73 7.67 -11.32
N LEU A 385 18.23 8.54 -10.46
CA LEU A 385 16.84 8.65 -10.10
C LEU A 385 16.23 9.86 -10.81
N VAL A 386 15.18 9.63 -11.57
CA VAL A 386 14.47 10.68 -12.30
C VAL A 386 13.14 10.93 -11.61
N LYS A 387 12.94 12.14 -11.11
CA LYS A 387 11.78 12.57 -10.32
C LYS A 387 10.97 13.63 -11.09
N ALA A 388 9.66 13.50 -11.07
CA ALA A 388 8.75 14.47 -11.68
C ALA A 388 7.88 15.14 -10.62
N TYR A 389 8.08 16.42 -10.39
CA TYR A 389 7.29 17.25 -9.46
C TYR A 389 6.26 18.08 -10.23
N ALA A 390 5.08 18.29 -9.70
CA ALA A 390 4.14 19.26 -10.28
C ALA A 390 4.72 20.67 -10.20
N ALA A 391 4.54 21.45 -11.26
CA ALA A 391 4.99 22.85 -11.25
C ALA A 391 4.25 23.63 -10.15
N GLY A 392 5.01 24.34 -9.33
CA GLY A 392 4.48 25.08 -8.17
C GLY A 392 4.58 24.34 -6.84
N GLU A 393 4.82 23.04 -6.84
CA GLU A 393 5.22 22.31 -5.62
C GLU A 393 6.72 22.50 -5.36
N LYS A 394 7.10 22.52 -4.09
CA LYS A 394 8.52 22.51 -3.72
C LYS A 394 9.12 21.12 -3.89
N THR A 395 10.45 21.02 -3.90
CA THR A 395 11.17 19.76 -4.07
C THR A 395 11.20 18.89 -2.81
N ASP A 396 10.59 19.33 -1.71
CA ASP A 396 10.26 18.51 -0.54
C ASP A 396 8.95 17.71 -0.72
N ALA A 397 8.16 18.03 -1.75
CA ALA A 397 6.97 17.26 -2.13
C ALA A 397 7.33 15.83 -2.51
N ILE A 398 6.37 14.93 -2.35
CA ILE A 398 6.47 13.59 -2.97
C ILE A 398 6.31 13.78 -4.49
N PRO A 399 7.21 13.25 -5.34
CA PRO A 399 7.07 13.38 -6.78
C PRO A 399 5.78 12.69 -7.28
N LEU A 400 5.26 13.12 -8.42
CA LEU A 400 4.12 12.47 -9.07
C LEU A 400 4.50 11.15 -9.76
N ASP A 401 5.74 11.03 -10.16
CA ASP A 401 6.35 9.79 -10.64
C ASP A 401 7.86 9.85 -10.39
N GLU A 402 8.43 8.68 -10.14
CA GLU A 402 9.84 8.54 -9.82
C GLU A 402 10.34 7.20 -10.37
N ILE A 403 11.48 7.20 -11.07
CA ILE A 403 12.01 6.00 -11.72
C ILE A 403 13.53 5.94 -11.66
N ILE A 404 14.07 4.73 -11.54
CA ILE A 404 15.49 4.46 -11.81
C ILE A 404 15.73 4.40 -13.31
N ALA A 405 16.78 5.08 -13.78
CA ALA A 405 17.36 4.89 -15.09
C ALA A 405 18.80 4.39 -14.95
N GLU A 406 19.24 3.54 -15.91
CA GLU A 406 20.59 2.99 -15.96
C GLU A 406 21.29 3.48 -17.22
N SER A 407 22.57 3.83 -17.09
CA SER A 407 23.38 4.23 -18.25
C SER A 407 23.53 3.07 -19.24
N GLY A 408 23.42 3.36 -20.52
CA GLY A 408 23.52 2.36 -21.59
C GLY A 408 22.25 1.54 -21.84
N ARG A 409 21.20 1.68 -21.00
CA ARG A 409 19.88 1.05 -21.21
C ARG A 409 18.82 2.07 -21.59
N PRO A 410 17.75 1.66 -22.33
CA PRO A 410 16.58 2.49 -22.48
C PRO A 410 16.01 2.84 -21.11
N ALA A 411 15.87 4.14 -20.79
CA ALA A 411 15.23 4.57 -19.57
C ALA A 411 13.72 4.30 -19.66
N PRO A 412 13.07 3.81 -18.57
CA PRO A 412 11.63 3.71 -18.51
C PRO A 412 10.98 5.09 -18.72
N ALA A 413 9.76 5.12 -19.25
CA ALA A 413 9.02 6.38 -19.42
C ALA A 413 8.48 6.89 -18.09
N LEU A 414 8.48 8.21 -17.86
CA LEU A 414 7.66 8.81 -16.80
C LEU A 414 6.19 8.73 -17.18
N MET A 415 5.34 8.39 -16.21
CA MET A 415 3.89 8.30 -16.37
C MET A 415 3.24 9.51 -15.72
N LEU A 416 2.85 10.51 -16.50
CA LEU A 416 2.43 11.81 -15.98
C LEU A 416 1.05 12.23 -16.52
N PRO A 417 0.24 12.93 -15.71
CA PRO A 417 -1.00 13.55 -16.17
C PRO A 417 -0.70 14.78 -17.05
N ARG A 418 -1.74 15.44 -17.56
CA ARG A 418 -1.61 16.76 -18.20
C ARG A 418 -1.14 17.79 -17.18
N GLY A 419 -0.26 18.71 -17.58
CA GLY A 419 0.26 19.73 -16.69
C GLY A 419 1.69 20.18 -17.00
N LYS A 420 2.27 20.96 -16.08
CA LYS A 420 3.68 21.36 -16.11
C LYS A 420 4.43 20.67 -14.99
N PHE A 421 5.63 20.20 -15.27
CA PHE A 421 6.42 19.41 -14.33
C PHE A 421 7.87 19.88 -14.31
N LEU A 422 8.44 19.89 -13.10
CA LEU A 422 9.87 20.00 -12.88
C LEU A 422 10.44 18.57 -12.84
N ILE A 423 11.30 18.24 -13.80
CA ILE A 423 12.02 16.97 -13.86
C ILE A 423 13.39 17.18 -13.23
N ARG A 424 13.70 16.42 -12.19
CA ARG A 424 15.00 16.41 -11.53
C ARG A 424 15.66 15.05 -11.71
N VAL A 425 16.96 15.07 -11.91
CA VAL A 425 17.77 13.86 -12.05
C VAL A 425 18.84 13.89 -10.96
N GLU A 426 18.85 12.83 -10.15
CA GLU A 426 19.79 12.67 -9.05
C GLU A 426 20.65 11.42 -9.27
N ASN A 427 21.94 11.48 -8.98
CA ASN A 427 22.79 10.30 -9.03
C ASN A 427 22.51 9.37 -7.82
N ALA A 428 23.17 8.20 -7.79
CA ALA A 428 23.01 7.21 -6.71
C ALA A 428 23.34 7.73 -5.29
N LYS A 429 23.99 8.89 -5.18
CA LYS A 429 24.28 9.56 -3.88
C LYS A 429 23.27 10.67 -3.55
N GLY A 430 22.17 10.79 -4.32
CA GLY A 430 21.18 11.84 -4.15
C GLY A 430 21.61 13.23 -4.62
N LYS A 431 22.79 13.35 -5.28
CA LYS A 431 23.25 14.65 -5.82
C LYS A 431 22.54 14.99 -7.10
N LEU A 432 21.99 16.19 -7.20
CA LEU A 432 21.39 16.72 -8.42
C LEU A 432 22.42 16.78 -9.56
N ILE A 433 22.08 16.17 -10.71
CA ILE A 433 22.92 16.14 -11.93
C ILE A 433 22.23 16.72 -13.15
N GLY A 434 20.91 16.96 -13.07
CA GLY A 434 20.14 17.60 -14.14
C GLY A 434 18.77 18.08 -13.66
N GLU A 435 18.28 19.15 -14.29
CA GLU A 435 16.97 19.70 -13.98
C GLU A 435 16.37 20.35 -15.24
N ARG A 436 15.08 20.14 -15.50
CA ARG A 436 14.37 20.80 -16.59
C ARG A 436 12.87 20.85 -16.35
N THR A 437 12.20 21.84 -16.93
CA THR A 437 10.73 21.91 -16.93
C THR A 437 10.17 21.36 -18.23
N ILE A 438 9.08 20.60 -18.13
CA ILE A 438 8.33 20.07 -19.28
C ILE A 438 6.84 20.44 -19.14
N SER A 439 6.14 20.49 -20.28
CA SER A 439 4.68 20.67 -20.32
C SER A 439 4.03 19.53 -21.09
N ILE A 440 2.95 18.99 -20.54
CA ILE A 440 2.15 17.90 -21.12
C ILE A 440 0.76 18.48 -21.44
N ARG A 441 0.43 18.45 -22.72
CA ARG A 441 -0.85 18.95 -23.27
C ARG A 441 -1.90 17.85 -23.32
#